data_3b5b169fe19971d5e1af71ac2c5c9d44
#
_entry.id   3b5b169fe19971d5e1af71ac2c5c9d44
#
_cell.length_a   1.000
_cell.length_b   1.000
_cell.length_c   1.000
_cell.angle_alpha   90.00
_cell.angle_beta   90.00
_cell.angle_gamma   90.00
#
_symmetry.space_group_name_H-M   'P 1'
#
loop_
_entity.id
_entity.type
_entity.pdbx_description
1 polymer ?
#
loop_
_entity_poly.entity_id
_entity_poly.type
_entity_poly.pdbx_seq_one_letter_code
_entity_poly.pdbx_strand_id
1 'polypeptide(L)'
;MMKNVSVRLKEDFMKEAEKLAKLKAIDKSAIIREALEKGFSEVKLEIALDRFSKGKASTSEAAKIADISMGEMMDELVKRGLKQKITKEDLERSLERALKVVK
;
A
#
# COMPACT_ATOMS: atom_id res chain seq x y z
N MET A 1 13.75 -0.98 14.86
CA MET A 1 13.79 -0.42 16.21
C MET A 1 12.43 0.21 16.54
N MET A 2 11.86 -0.14 17.69
CA MET A 2 10.58 0.41 18.11
C MET A 2 10.74 1.80 18.71
N LYS A 3 9.88 2.71 18.30
CA LYS A 3 9.83 4.06 18.87
C LYS A 3 8.43 4.34 19.39
N ASN A 4 8.34 5.08 20.48
CA ASN A 4 7.04 5.48 21.03
C ASN A 4 6.51 6.69 20.28
N VAL A 5 5.27 6.59 19.86
CA VAL A 5 4.53 7.68 19.19
C VAL A 5 3.20 7.85 19.90
N SER A 6 2.85 9.09 20.21
CA SER A 6 1.56 9.40 20.85
C SER A 6 0.59 9.91 19.77
N VAL A 7 -0.56 9.26 19.69
CA VAL A 7 -1.63 9.63 18.75
C VAL A 7 -2.94 9.75 19.51
N ARG A 8 -3.72 10.80 19.24
CA ARG A 8 -5.05 10.95 19.81
C ARG A 8 -6.05 10.22 18.92
N LEU A 9 -6.80 9.30 19.51
CA LEU A 9 -7.84 8.56 18.82
C LEU A 9 -9.20 8.93 19.40
N LYS A 10 -10.23 8.89 18.54
CA LYS A 10 -11.61 9.12 18.98
C LYS A 10 -12.04 8.03 19.96
N GLU A 11 -12.88 8.39 20.90
CA GLU A 11 -13.41 7.46 21.92
C GLU A 11 -14.05 6.23 21.30
N ASP A 12 -14.83 6.42 20.24
CA ASP A 12 -15.49 5.33 19.53
C ASP A 12 -14.48 4.33 18.97
N PHE A 13 -13.36 4.83 18.47
CA PHE A 13 -12.28 4.02 17.94
C PHE A 13 -11.65 3.17 19.05
N MET A 14 -11.46 3.77 20.21
CA MET A 14 -10.90 3.06 21.39
C MET A 14 -11.82 1.96 21.87
N LYS A 15 -13.14 2.22 21.89
CA LYS A 15 -14.14 1.24 22.29
C LYS A 15 -14.17 0.05 21.33
N GLU A 16 -14.08 0.30 20.03
CA GLU A 16 -14.00 -0.74 19.02
C GLU A 16 -12.74 -1.57 19.17
N ALA A 17 -11.61 -0.91 19.42
CA ALA A 17 -10.34 -1.61 19.64
C ALA A 17 -10.42 -2.55 20.83
N GLU A 18 -11.05 -2.13 21.93
CA GLU A 18 -11.26 -2.97 23.11
C GLU A 18 -12.13 -4.18 22.80
N LYS A 19 -13.20 -3.98 22.05
CA LYS A 19 -14.12 -5.03 21.63
C LYS A 19 -13.40 -6.09 20.78
N LEU A 20 -12.64 -5.63 19.79
CA LEU A 20 -11.90 -6.52 18.89
C LEU A 20 -10.78 -7.26 19.62
N ALA A 21 -10.11 -6.60 20.56
CA ALA A 21 -9.08 -7.21 21.39
C ALA A 21 -9.63 -8.38 22.21
N LYS A 22 -10.83 -8.21 22.78
CA LYS A 22 -11.52 -9.26 23.53
C LYS A 22 -11.89 -10.44 22.63
N LEU A 23 -12.38 -10.16 21.43
CA LEU A 23 -12.75 -11.20 20.46
C LEU A 23 -11.54 -12.04 20.02
N LYS A 24 -10.40 -11.39 19.89
CA LYS A 24 -9.15 -12.05 19.47
C LYS A 24 -8.31 -12.55 20.64
N ALA A 25 -8.72 -12.27 21.87
CA ALA A 25 -8.00 -12.61 23.11
C ALA A 25 -6.55 -12.09 23.12
N ILE A 26 -6.38 -10.84 22.70
CA ILE A 26 -5.08 -10.15 22.69
C ILE A 26 -5.22 -8.78 23.34
N ASP A 27 -4.11 -8.11 23.59
CA ASP A 27 -4.09 -6.77 24.15
C ASP A 27 -4.64 -5.72 23.20
N LYS A 28 -5.26 -4.68 23.73
CA LYS A 28 -5.71 -3.53 22.97
C LYS A 28 -4.57 -2.92 22.14
N SER A 29 -3.37 -2.81 22.72
CA SER A 29 -2.19 -2.31 22.01
C SER A 29 -1.84 -3.16 20.79
N ALA A 30 -1.98 -4.47 20.90
CA ALA A 30 -1.72 -5.41 19.81
C ALA A 30 -2.71 -5.23 18.66
N ILE A 31 -4.00 -5.04 18.97
CA ILE A 31 -5.02 -4.75 17.94
C ILE A 31 -4.75 -3.44 17.24
N ILE A 32 -4.40 -2.39 17.98
CA ILE A 32 -4.09 -1.08 17.41
C ILE A 32 -2.86 -1.18 16.49
N ARG A 33 -1.83 -1.91 16.92
CA ARG A 33 -0.62 -2.11 16.12
C ARG A 33 -0.92 -2.86 14.82
N GLU A 34 -1.71 -3.92 14.89
CA GLU A 34 -2.13 -4.68 13.72
C GLU A 34 -2.93 -3.81 12.73
N ALA A 35 -3.85 -3.01 13.26
CA ALA A 35 -4.65 -2.10 12.45
C ALA A 35 -3.77 -1.04 11.78
N LEU A 36 -2.76 -0.52 12.48
CA LEU A 36 -1.83 0.45 11.92
C LEU A 36 -1.00 -0.16 10.79
N GLU A 37 -0.49 -1.38 10.96
CA GLU A 37 0.30 -2.06 9.93
C GLU A 37 -0.52 -2.26 8.65
N LYS A 38 -1.75 -2.72 8.78
CA LYS A 38 -2.66 -2.90 7.64
C LYS A 38 -3.07 -1.57 7.04
N GLY A 39 -3.36 -0.58 7.88
CA GLY A 39 -3.74 0.75 7.44
C GLY A 39 -2.61 1.45 6.67
N PHE A 40 -1.36 1.26 7.06
CA PHE A 40 -0.21 1.82 6.35
C PHE A 40 -0.11 1.30 4.92
N SER A 41 -0.40 0.02 4.71
CA SER A 41 -0.41 -0.56 3.36
C SER A 41 -1.45 0.12 2.48
N GLU A 42 -2.63 0.37 3.01
CA GLU A 42 -3.70 1.08 2.30
C GLU A 42 -3.34 2.53 2.02
N VAL A 43 -2.77 3.23 2.99
CA VAL A 43 -2.35 4.63 2.85
C VAL A 43 -1.26 4.75 1.79
N LYS A 44 -0.28 3.86 1.78
CA LYS A 44 0.77 3.84 0.76
C LYS A 44 0.18 3.69 -0.63
N LEU A 45 -0.76 2.78 -0.79
CA LEU A 45 -1.43 2.54 -2.07
C LEU A 45 -2.21 3.78 -2.52
N GLU A 46 -2.97 4.38 -1.62
CA GLU A 46 -3.74 5.61 -1.90
C GLU A 46 -2.83 6.75 -2.36
N ILE A 47 -1.72 6.96 -1.66
CA ILE A 47 -0.74 8.00 -2.03
C ILE A 47 -0.14 7.71 -3.40
N ALA A 48 0.23 6.46 -3.66
CA ALA A 48 0.80 6.04 -4.93
C ALA A 48 -0.17 6.29 -6.09
N LEU A 49 -1.43 5.92 -5.91
CA LEU A 49 -2.47 6.10 -6.92
C LEU A 49 -2.78 7.56 -7.17
N ASP A 50 -2.81 8.37 -6.11
CA ASP A 50 -3.02 9.82 -6.23
C ASP A 50 -1.89 10.47 -7.04
N ARG A 51 -0.65 10.15 -6.74
CA ARG A 51 0.50 10.67 -7.47
C ARG A 51 0.50 10.23 -8.92
N PHE A 52 0.16 8.97 -9.17
CA PHE A 52 0.03 8.44 -10.53
C PHE A 52 -1.04 9.21 -11.32
N SER A 53 -2.22 9.38 -10.75
CA SER A 53 -3.34 10.06 -11.41
C SER A 53 -3.04 11.52 -11.74
N LYS A 54 -2.21 12.17 -10.93
CA LYS A 54 -1.78 13.56 -11.15
C LYS A 54 -0.57 13.68 -12.06
N GLY A 55 -0.08 12.58 -12.60
CA GLY A 55 1.10 12.56 -13.46
C GLY A 55 2.42 12.82 -12.73
N LYS A 56 2.43 12.69 -11.40
CA LYS A 56 3.62 12.92 -10.56
C LYS A 56 4.46 11.68 -10.33
N ALA A 57 3.94 10.51 -10.69
CA ALA A 57 4.64 9.25 -10.55
C ALA A 57 4.32 8.34 -11.73
N SER A 58 5.33 7.64 -12.22
CA SER A 58 5.16 6.57 -13.20
C SER A 58 4.58 5.33 -12.52
N THR A 59 4.18 4.34 -13.30
CA THR A 59 3.71 3.05 -12.77
C THR A 59 4.78 2.42 -11.85
N SER A 60 6.03 2.46 -12.28
CA SER A 60 7.17 1.94 -11.52
C SER A 60 7.37 2.68 -10.20
N GLU A 61 7.32 4.01 -10.25
CA GLU A 61 7.46 4.84 -9.05
C GLU A 61 6.29 4.63 -8.08
N ALA A 62 5.08 4.53 -8.61
CA ALA A 62 3.89 4.24 -7.80
C ALA A 62 4.00 2.87 -7.11
N ALA A 63 4.48 1.86 -7.81
CA ALA A 63 4.70 0.54 -7.23
C ALA A 63 5.69 0.60 -6.06
N LYS A 64 6.75 1.38 -6.19
CA LYS A 64 7.74 1.58 -5.11
C LYS A 64 7.13 2.29 -3.90
N ILE A 65 6.35 3.33 -4.13
CA ILE A 65 5.65 4.06 -3.05
C ILE A 65 4.73 3.12 -2.28
N ALA A 66 3.97 2.30 -2.99
CA ALA A 66 3.03 1.36 -2.39
C ALA A 66 3.70 0.10 -1.83
N ASP A 67 4.97 -0.11 -2.13
CA ASP A 67 5.74 -1.29 -1.73
C ASP A 67 5.09 -2.58 -2.23
N ILE A 68 4.70 -2.58 -3.49
CA ILE A 68 4.12 -3.73 -4.19
C ILE A 68 4.84 -3.94 -5.52
N SER A 69 4.59 -5.08 -6.15
CA SER A 69 5.18 -5.39 -7.46
C SER A 69 4.55 -4.56 -8.57
N MET A 70 5.23 -4.48 -9.70
CA MET A 70 4.69 -3.82 -10.91
C MET A 70 3.37 -4.46 -11.35
N GLY A 71 3.31 -5.80 -11.33
CA GLY A 71 2.10 -6.53 -11.69
C GLY A 71 0.92 -6.19 -10.79
N GLU A 72 1.16 -6.15 -9.49
CA GLU A 72 0.14 -5.77 -8.51
C GLU A 72 -0.32 -4.33 -8.72
N MET A 73 0.60 -3.42 -9.00
CA MET A 73 0.25 -2.02 -9.28
C MET A 73 -0.59 -1.90 -10.56
N MET A 74 -0.22 -2.63 -11.61
CA MET A 74 -1.00 -2.65 -12.86
C MET A 74 -2.42 -3.14 -12.61
N ASP A 75 -2.58 -4.20 -11.82
CA ASP A 75 -3.90 -4.73 -11.44
C ASP A 75 -4.73 -3.68 -10.70
N GLU A 76 -4.10 -2.95 -9.77
CA GLU A 76 -4.78 -1.88 -9.04
C GLU A 76 -5.22 -0.74 -9.94
N LEU A 77 -4.39 -0.36 -10.90
CA LEU A 77 -4.71 0.68 -11.87
C LEU A 77 -5.90 0.27 -12.75
N VAL A 78 -5.92 -0.97 -13.19
CA VAL A 78 -7.03 -1.52 -13.99
C VAL A 78 -8.33 -1.55 -13.19
N LYS A 79 -8.28 -2.03 -11.95
CA LYS A 79 -9.45 -2.07 -11.07
C LYS A 79 -10.08 -0.69 -10.87
N ARG A 80 -9.27 0.35 -10.85
CA ARG A 80 -9.72 1.72 -10.60
C ARG A 80 -9.99 2.50 -11.88
N GLY A 81 -9.85 1.86 -13.04
CA GLY A 81 -10.09 2.49 -14.33
C GLY A 81 -9.08 3.59 -14.68
N LEU A 82 -7.89 3.54 -14.09
CA LEU A 82 -6.84 4.51 -14.37
C LEU A 82 -6.05 4.08 -15.60
N LYS A 83 -5.86 5.05 -16.53
CA LYS A 83 -5.10 4.78 -17.74
C LYS A 83 -3.62 4.71 -17.45
N GLN A 84 -3.00 3.63 -17.85
CA GLN A 84 -1.57 3.46 -17.80
C GLN A 84 -0.93 4.14 -19.01
N LYS A 85 -0.04 5.10 -18.75
CA LYS A 85 0.87 5.57 -19.78
C LYS A 85 2.07 4.67 -19.75
N ILE A 86 2.06 3.65 -20.58
CA ILE A 86 3.23 2.78 -20.73
C ILE A 86 4.21 3.52 -21.63
N THR A 87 5.32 3.97 -21.05
CA THR A 87 6.40 4.58 -21.82
C THR A 87 7.22 3.49 -22.50
N LYS A 88 7.96 3.89 -23.52
CA LYS A 88 8.90 2.99 -24.20
C LYS A 88 9.90 2.38 -23.22
N GLU A 89 10.35 3.18 -22.25
CA GLU A 89 11.26 2.74 -21.18
C GLU A 89 10.63 1.67 -20.28
N ASP A 90 9.36 1.83 -19.92
CA ASP A 90 8.64 0.85 -19.10
C ASP A 90 8.53 -0.48 -19.82
N LEU A 91 8.28 -0.45 -21.12
CA LEU A 91 8.22 -1.64 -21.97
C LEU A 91 9.59 -2.33 -22.06
N GLU A 92 10.64 -1.57 -22.25
CA GLU A 92 12.01 -2.10 -22.31
C GLU A 92 12.40 -2.76 -20.99
N ARG A 93 12.10 -2.15 -19.86
CA ARG A 93 12.36 -2.72 -18.53
C ARG A 93 11.57 -4.00 -18.28
N SER A 94 10.33 -4.03 -18.71
CA SER A 94 9.48 -5.23 -18.59
C SER A 94 10.04 -6.38 -19.43
N LEU A 95 10.49 -6.07 -20.63
CA LEU A 95 11.11 -7.05 -21.52
C LEU A 95 12.43 -7.59 -20.95
N GLU A 96 13.26 -6.70 -20.41
CA GLU A 96 14.52 -7.10 -19.76
C GLU A 96 14.28 -8.05 -18.59
N ARG A 97 13.27 -7.75 -17.77
CA ARG A 97 12.89 -8.61 -16.63
C ARG A 97 12.39 -9.98 -17.11
N ALA A 98 11.57 -10.00 -18.15
CA ALA A 98 11.06 -11.22 -18.73
C ALA A 98 12.19 -12.08 -19.30
N LEU A 99 13.15 -11.46 -19.97
CA LEU A 99 14.31 -12.15 -20.52
C LEU A 99 15.25 -12.72 -19.45
N LYS A 100 15.36 -12.03 -18.31
CA LYS A 100 16.14 -12.51 -17.16
C LYS A 100 15.52 -13.71 -16.46
N VAL A 101 14.19 -13.77 -16.44
CA VAL A 101 13.45 -14.85 -15.78
C VAL A 101 13.45 -16.14 -16.61
N VAL A 102 13.57 -16.02 -17.91
CA VAL A 102 13.50 -17.15 -18.85
C VAL A 102 14.84 -17.90 -18.95
N LYS A 103 15.90 -17.40 -18.38
CA LYS A 103 17.20 -18.09 -18.37
C LYS A 103 17.25 -19.17 -17.29
#